data_642ea090e8f9fac1903792a179f21c11
#
_entry.id   642ea090e8f9fac1903792a179f21c11
#
_cell.length_a   1.000
_cell.length_b   1.000
_cell.length_c   1.000
_cell.angle_alpha   90.00
_cell.angle_beta   90.00
_cell.angle_gamma   90.00
#
_symmetry.space_group_name_H-M   'P 1'
#
loop_
_entity.id
_entity.type
_entity.pdbx_description
1 polymer ?
#
loop_
_entity_poly.entity_id
_entity_poly.type
_entity_poly.pdbx_seq_one_letter_code
_entity_poly.pdbx_strand_id
1 'polypeptide(L)' 'MPIGTVKFFNTDKGYGFIQPEDGGADSFVHISAVQAAGMQTLNKDQRLSYEVERGRNGKESAVNLSAA' A
#
# COMPACT_ATOMS: atom_id res chain seq x y z
N MET A 1 -6.11 -7.80 -9.71
CA MET A 1 -5.35 -7.07 -8.69
C MET A 1 -5.99 -5.71 -8.47
N PRO A 2 -6.28 -5.34 -7.24
CA PRO A 2 -6.86 -4.02 -6.99
C PRO A 2 -5.87 -2.90 -7.32
N ILE A 3 -6.43 -1.76 -7.63
CA ILE A 3 -5.67 -0.54 -7.88
C ILE A 3 -6.13 0.50 -6.87
N GLY A 4 -5.19 1.23 -6.31
CA GLY A 4 -5.51 2.29 -5.37
C GLY A 4 -4.54 3.45 -5.48
N THR A 5 -4.84 4.47 -4.69
CA THR A 5 -4.04 5.70 -4.65
C THR A 5 -3.43 5.84 -3.27
N VAL A 6 -2.15 6.14 -3.21
CA VAL A 6 -1.47 6.35 -1.93
C VAL A 6 -2.07 7.58 -1.24
N LYS A 7 -2.60 7.37 -0.04
CA LYS A 7 -3.17 8.44 0.75
C LYS A 7 -2.08 9.22 1.46
N PHE A 8 -1.15 8.50 2.06
CA PHE A 8 0.09 9.05 2.59
C PHE A 8 1.06 7.90 2.85
N PHE A 9 2.34 8.25 2.97
CA PHE A 9 3.35 7.28 3.35
C PHE A 9 4.42 7.98 4.18
N ASN A 10 4.75 7.39 5.33
CA ASN A 10 5.74 7.95 6.25
C ASN A 10 6.94 7.02 6.29
N THR A 11 8.05 7.44 5.64
CA THR A 11 9.26 6.64 5.58
C THR A 11 9.96 6.52 6.92
N ASP A 12 9.81 7.52 7.79
CA ASP A 12 10.42 7.49 9.12
C ASP A 12 9.80 6.41 10.00
N LYS A 13 8.48 6.29 9.93
CA LYS A 13 7.76 5.27 10.68
C LYS A 13 7.64 3.96 9.91
N GLY A 14 7.86 3.98 8.61
CA GLY A 14 7.86 2.79 7.78
C GLY A 14 6.49 2.25 7.40
N TYR A 15 5.50 3.11 7.28
CA TYR A 15 4.16 2.66 6.88
C TYR A 15 3.37 3.78 6.21
N GLY A 16 2.28 3.36 5.57
CA GLY A 16 1.35 4.30 4.96
C GLY A 16 0.04 3.61 4.66
N PHE A 17 -0.84 4.31 3.94
CA PHE A 17 -2.15 3.78 3.56
C PHE A 17 -2.42 4.02 2.09
N ILE A 18 -3.12 3.06 1.47
CA ILE A 18 -3.55 3.15 0.09
C ILE A 18 -5.07 3.11 0.10
N GLN A 19 -5.68 4.06 -0.58
CA GLN A 19 -7.14 4.11 -0.72
C GLN A 19 -7.53 3.36 -2.00
N PRO A 20 -8.31 2.27 -1.90
CA PRO A 20 -8.75 1.53 -3.08
C PRO A 20 -9.62 2.40 -4.00
N GLU A 21 -9.51 2.19 -5.31
CA GLU A 21 -10.33 2.92 -6.29
C GLU A 21 -11.82 2.66 -6.11
N ASP A 22 -12.18 1.48 -5.62
CA ASP A 22 -13.58 1.10 -5.45
C ASP A 22 -14.24 1.76 -4.23
N GLY A 23 -13.50 2.60 -3.51
CA GLY A 23 -14.03 3.28 -2.34
C GLY A 23 -14.08 2.45 -1.07
N GLY A 24 -13.46 1.28 -1.07
CA GLY A 24 -13.40 0.43 0.12
C GLY A 24 -12.51 1.01 1.21
N ALA A 25 -12.30 0.23 2.26
CA ALA A 25 -11.45 0.62 3.38
C ALA A 25 -10.00 0.77 2.95
N ASP A 26 -9.29 1.71 3.57
CA ASP A 26 -7.88 1.93 3.28
C ASP A 26 -7.08 0.68 3.61
N SER A 27 -6.09 0.38 2.78
CA SER A 27 -5.18 -0.75 2.98
C SER A 27 -3.88 -0.25 3.58
N PHE A 28 -3.42 -0.92 4.64
CA PHE A 28 -2.14 -0.61 5.26
C PHE A 28 -1.01 -1.09 4.36
N VAL A 29 0.06 -0.30 4.24
CA VAL A 29 1.25 -0.70 3.51
C VAL A 29 2.48 -0.46 4.39
N HIS A 30 3.30 -1.50 4.56
CA HIS A 30 4.53 -1.41 5.34
C HIS A 30 5.71 -1.19 4.40
N ILE A 31 6.75 -0.53 4.90
CA ILE A 31 7.93 -0.22 4.08
C ILE A 31 8.59 -1.49 3.53
N SER A 32 8.47 -2.62 4.23
CA SER A 32 9.01 -3.89 3.72
C SER A 32 8.35 -4.30 2.40
N ALA A 33 7.06 -4.04 2.25
CA ALA A 33 6.36 -4.33 0.99
C ALA A 33 6.82 -3.38 -0.12
N VAL A 34 7.09 -2.13 0.22
CA VAL A 34 7.61 -1.14 -0.73
C VAL A 34 8.98 -1.57 -1.23
N GLN A 35 9.86 -1.96 -0.32
CA GLN A 35 11.21 -2.41 -0.66
C GLN A 35 11.19 -3.71 -1.46
N ALA A 36 10.30 -4.63 -1.12
CA ALA A 36 10.16 -5.89 -1.86
C ALA A 36 9.72 -5.64 -3.31
N ALA A 37 9.01 -4.53 -3.56
CA ALA A 37 8.60 -4.15 -4.91
C ALA A 37 9.68 -3.37 -5.66
N GLY A 38 10.84 -3.19 -5.06
CA GLY A 38 11.93 -2.43 -5.69
C GLY A 38 11.79 -0.94 -5.56
N MET A 39 10.91 -0.45 -4.71
CA MET A 39 10.68 0.98 -4.50
C MET A 39 11.35 1.41 -3.20
N GLN A 40 11.69 2.70 -3.10
CA GLN A 40 12.27 3.25 -1.88
C GLN A 40 11.20 3.91 -1.01
N THR A 41 10.19 4.48 -1.63
CA THR A 41 9.13 5.19 -0.93
C THR A 41 7.90 5.27 -1.86
N LEU A 42 6.79 5.71 -1.29
CA LEU A 42 5.58 5.99 -2.05
C LEU A 42 5.25 7.47 -1.92
N ASN A 43 4.81 8.07 -3.01
CA ASN A 43 4.42 9.46 -3.03
C ASN A 43 2.91 9.58 -2.82
N LYS A 44 2.49 10.68 -2.19
CA LYS A 44 1.07 10.98 -2.05
C LYS A 44 0.42 11.04 -3.43
N ASP A 45 -0.78 10.46 -3.53
CA ASP A 45 -1.57 10.39 -4.77
C ASP A 45 -0.97 9.49 -5.85
N GLN A 46 0.08 8.74 -5.55
CA GLN A 46 0.64 7.77 -6.47
C GLN A 46 -0.32 6.60 -6.64
N ARG A 47 -0.55 6.18 -7.88
CA ARG A 47 -1.41 5.03 -8.16
C ARG A 47 -0.58 3.76 -8.20
N LEU A 48 -1.11 2.73 -7.57
CA LEU A 48 -0.44 1.43 -7.48
C LEU A 48 -1.44 0.31 -7.73
N SER A 49 -0.93 -0.76 -8.32
CA SER A 49 -1.57 -2.06 -8.33
C SER A 49 -0.98 -2.87 -7.18
N TYR A 50 -1.80 -3.60 -6.46
CA TYR A 50 -1.33 -4.35 -5.30
C TYR A 50 -2.25 -5.52 -5.00
N GLU A 51 -1.79 -6.45 -4.16
CA GLU A 51 -2.61 -7.50 -3.60
C GLU A 51 -2.88 -7.20 -2.14
N VAL A 52 -3.98 -7.72 -1.62
CA VAL A 52 -4.36 -7.53 -0.23
C VAL A 52 -4.10 -8.83 0.52
N GLU A 53 -3.39 -8.71 1.63
CA GLU A 53 -3.13 -9.84 2.53
C GLU A 53 -3.70 -9.53 3.89
N ARG A 54 -4.46 -10.48 4.45
CA ARG A 54 -5.04 -10.30 5.78
C ARG A 54 -4.05 -10.75 6.83
N GLY A 55 -3.71 -9.84 7.75
CA GLY A 55 -2.82 -10.15 8.86
C GLY A 55 -3.53 -10.86 10.00
N ARG A 56 -2.73 -11.26 11.00
CA ARG A 56 -3.23 -12.01 12.16
C ARG A 56 -4.27 -11.23 12.97
N ASN A 57 -4.16 -9.92 12.97
CA ASN A 57 -5.07 -9.05 13.72
C ASN A 57 -6.28 -8.62 12.91
N GLY A 58 -6.51 -9.25 11.76
CA GLY A 58 -7.63 -8.94 10.89
C GLY A 58 -7.44 -7.70 10.04
N LYS A 59 -6.27 -7.07 10.09
CA LYS A 59 -5.98 -5.91 9.24
C LYS A 59 -5.52 -6.34 7.87
N GLU A 60 -5.97 -5.62 6.86
CA GLU A 60 -5.57 -5.87 5.49
C GLU A 60 -4.33 -5.05 5.15
N SER A 61 -3.35 -5.71 4.57
CA SER A 61 -2.09 -5.09 4.17
C SER A 61 -1.91 -5.19 2.67
N ALA A 62 -1.39 -4.13 2.05
CA ALA A 62 -1.06 -4.14 0.64
C ALA A 62 0.31 -4.80 0.46
N VAL A 63 0.39 -5.75 -0.48
CA VAL A 63 1.63 -6.47 -0.80
C VAL A 63 1.74 -6.57 -2.32
N ASN A 64 2.90 -6.99 -2.79
CA ASN A 64 3.17 -7.15 -4.23
C ASN A 64 2.82 -5.89 -5.02
N LEU A 65 3.35 -4.76 -4.56
CA LEU A 65 3.08 -3.45 -5.17
C LEU A 65 3.72 -3.35 -6.54
N SER A 66 3.03 -2.69 -7.46
CA SER A 66 3.62 -2.31 -8.74
C SER A 66 2.97 -1.03 -9.23
N ALA A 67 3.66 -0.32 -10.12
CA ALA A 67 3.11 0.91 -10.70
C ALA A 67 1.87 0.60 -11.52
N ALA A 68 0.85 1.41 -11.34
CA ALA A 68 -0.40 1.24 -12.08
C ALA A 68 -0.42 2.11 -13.34
#